data_0c3d59a831e25ecfce405a7b56babfac
#
_entry.id   0c3d59a831e25ecfce405a7b56babfac
#
_cell.length_a   1.000
_cell.length_b   1.000
_cell.length_c   1.000
_cell.angle_alpha   90.00
_cell.angle_beta   90.00
_cell.angle_gamma   90.00
#
_symmetry.space_group_name_H-M   'P 1'
#
loop_
_entity.id
_entity.type
_entity.pdbx_description
1 polymer ?
#
loop_
_entity_poly.entity_id
_entity_poly.type
_entity_poly.pdbx_seq_one_letter_code
_entity_poly.pdbx_strand_id
1 'polypeptide(L)'
;MRLLFFISLFISMNFSAQSEYYQFFTAKSKYDFKQTIRRLKKNFKANNIAIFAEIDHAKAAKKAGENLLPATVLVVGNPKVGTRLMQENPKVAIELPLKVLVYEENGIVQVRYKFVSLLVSDYKLEKVEQVTQKIDIAMGKIIAESVMK
;
A
#
# COMPACT_ATOMS: atom_id res chain seq x y z
N MET A 1 -30.96 -40.88 9.69
CA MET A 1 -31.14 -39.41 9.72
C MET A 1 -29.99 -38.77 10.49
N ARG A 2 -28.78 -38.83 9.87
CA ARG A 2 -27.53 -38.28 10.56
C ARG A 2 -26.45 -38.04 9.50
N LEU A 3 -26.69 -37.13 8.55
CA LEU A 3 -25.67 -36.82 7.52
C LEU A 3 -25.78 -35.40 6.94
N LEU A 4 -26.19 -34.40 7.73
CA LEU A 4 -26.36 -33.03 7.21
C LEU A 4 -25.62 -31.95 8.02
N PHE A 5 -24.65 -32.29 8.91
CA PHE A 5 -24.01 -31.30 9.78
C PHE A 5 -22.54 -30.96 9.45
N PHE A 6 -21.97 -31.47 8.37
CA PHE A 6 -20.54 -31.26 8.07
C PHE A 6 -20.23 -30.30 6.90
N ILE A 7 -21.22 -29.70 6.25
CA ILE A 7 -20.97 -28.83 5.09
C ILE A 7 -20.86 -27.34 5.46
N SER A 8 -21.29 -26.93 6.67
CA SER A 8 -21.34 -25.49 7.00
C SER A 8 -20.02 -24.89 7.52
N LEU A 9 -19.03 -25.70 7.86
CA LEU A 9 -17.77 -25.19 8.49
C LEU A 9 -16.66 -24.82 7.49
N PHE A 10 -16.79 -25.20 6.22
CA PHE A 10 -15.74 -24.94 5.21
C PHE A 10 -15.95 -23.66 4.40
N ILE A 11 -17.09 -23.01 4.49
CA ILE A 11 -17.40 -21.78 3.71
C ILE A 11 -16.90 -20.50 4.39
N SER A 12 -16.71 -20.50 5.71
CA SER A 12 -16.33 -19.30 6.47
C SER A 12 -14.84 -18.93 6.42
N MET A 13 -13.95 -19.84 6.04
CA MET A 13 -12.49 -19.56 6.02
C MET A 13 -11.99 -18.82 4.77
N ASN A 14 -12.75 -18.83 3.68
CA ASN A 14 -12.32 -18.18 2.42
C ASN A 14 -12.73 -16.71 2.29
N PHE A 15 -13.66 -16.21 3.09
CA PHE A 15 -14.19 -14.85 2.97
C PHE A 15 -13.22 -13.79 3.53
N SER A 16 -12.49 -14.09 4.60
CA SER A 16 -11.54 -13.13 5.21
C SER A 16 -10.29 -12.90 4.36
N ALA A 17 -9.75 -13.94 3.72
CA ALA A 17 -8.57 -13.82 2.86
C ALA A 17 -8.88 -13.06 1.57
N GLN A 18 -10.09 -13.18 1.05
CA GLN A 18 -10.50 -12.53 -0.18
C GLN A 18 -10.74 -11.02 0.00
N SER A 19 -11.24 -10.58 1.18
CA SER A 19 -11.44 -9.16 1.47
C SER A 19 -10.13 -8.37 1.58
N GLU A 20 -9.06 -8.99 2.06
CA GLU A 20 -7.74 -8.35 2.16
C GLU A 20 -7.12 -8.07 0.78
N TYR A 21 -7.35 -8.95 -0.20
CA TYR A 21 -6.82 -8.81 -1.55
C TYR A 21 -7.36 -7.56 -2.28
N TYR A 22 -8.61 -7.17 -2.00
CA TYR A 22 -9.26 -6.02 -2.63
C TYR A 22 -8.87 -4.67 -2.01
N GLN A 23 -8.20 -4.64 -0.85
CA GLN A 23 -7.86 -3.40 -0.17
C GLN A 23 -6.49 -2.85 -0.56
N PHE A 24 -5.61 -3.69 -1.10
CA PHE A 24 -4.23 -3.35 -1.33
C PHE A 24 -3.78 -3.69 -2.75
N PHE A 25 -3.05 -2.77 -3.35
CA PHE A 25 -2.19 -3.12 -4.46
C PHE A 25 -0.94 -3.82 -3.93
N THR A 26 -0.57 -4.98 -4.52
CA THR A 26 0.65 -5.69 -4.17
C THR A 26 1.36 -6.15 -5.44
N ALA A 27 2.66 -5.93 -5.54
CA ALA A 27 3.49 -6.35 -6.66
C ALA A 27 4.79 -6.99 -6.18
N LYS A 28 5.18 -8.11 -6.81
CA LYS A 28 6.48 -8.76 -6.59
C LYS A 28 7.56 -8.01 -7.36
N SER A 29 8.72 -7.80 -6.76
CA SER A 29 9.87 -7.18 -7.42
C SER A 29 10.79 -8.22 -8.04
N LYS A 30 11.31 -7.92 -9.23
CA LYS A 30 12.41 -8.66 -9.87
C LYS A 30 13.77 -8.33 -9.26
N TYR A 31 13.84 -7.30 -8.45
CA TYR A 31 15.06 -6.73 -7.91
C TYR A 31 15.22 -7.06 -6.44
N ASP A 32 16.46 -6.99 -5.94
CA ASP A 32 16.71 -7.05 -4.51
C ASP A 32 16.04 -5.88 -3.76
N PHE A 33 15.99 -6.00 -2.45
CA PHE A 33 15.32 -5.05 -1.57
C PHE A 33 15.85 -3.61 -1.73
N LYS A 34 17.16 -3.43 -1.74
CA LYS A 34 17.78 -2.09 -1.87
C LYS A 34 17.57 -1.49 -3.25
N GLN A 35 17.65 -2.29 -4.30
CA GLN A 35 17.39 -1.86 -5.66
C GLN A 35 15.93 -1.45 -5.83
N THR A 36 14.99 -2.23 -5.28
CA THR A 36 13.56 -1.90 -5.33
C THR A 36 13.28 -0.54 -4.71
N ILE A 37 13.81 -0.27 -3.51
CA ILE A 37 13.66 1.05 -2.86
C ILE A 37 14.26 2.17 -3.71
N ARG A 38 15.48 2.00 -4.24
CA ARG A 38 16.11 3.03 -5.10
C ARG A 38 15.28 3.33 -6.35
N ARG A 39 14.72 2.30 -6.98
CA ARG A 39 13.90 2.45 -8.18
C ARG A 39 12.58 3.15 -7.89
N LEU A 40 11.90 2.77 -6.82
CA LEU A 40 10.69 3.46 -6.36
C LEU A 40 10.95 4.93 -6.10
N LYS A 41 12.01 5.26 -5.35
CA LYS A 41 12.38 6.65 -5.05
C LYS A 41 12.66 7.46 -6.31
N LYS A 42 13.37 6.88 -7.29
CA LYS A 42 13.63 7.51 -8.59
C LYS A 42 12.32 7.78 -9.35
N ASN A 43 11.44 6.79 -9.43
CA ASN A 43 10.20 6.88 -10.19
C ASN A 43 9.17 7.80 -9.51
N PHE A 44 9.06 7.81 -8.18
CA PHE A 44 8.25 8.78 -7.46
C PHE A 44 8.70 10.22 -7.77
N LYS A 45 9.99 10.50 -7.67
CA LYS A 45 10.55 11.82 -8.01
C LYS A 45 10.25 12.22 -9.44
N ALA A 46 10.42 11.32 -10.41
CA ALA A 46 10.15 11.57 -11.83
C ALA A 46 8.68 11.88 -12.12
N ASN A 47 7.76 11.45 -11.25
CA ASN A 47 6.32 11.68 -11.35
C ASN A 47 5.81 12.76 -10.38
N ASN A 48 6.69 13.64 -9.87
CA ASN A 48 6.37 14.72 -8.93
C ASN A 48 5.67 14.24 -7.64
N ILE A 49 6.01 13.05 -7.18
CA ILE A 49 5.60 12.52 -5.88
C ILE A 49 6.74 12.73 -4.90
N ALA A 50 6.49 13.53 -3.88
CA ALA A 50 7.44 13.78 -2.81
C ALA A 50 7.57 12.57 -1.89
N ILE A 51 8.76 12.34 -1.35
CA ILE A 51 9.02 11.36 -0.29
C ILE A 51 9.24 12.17 0.98
N PHE A 52 8.29 12.10 1.90
CA PHE A 52 8.30 12.83 3.17
C PHE A 52 9.13 12.12 4.23
N ALA A 53 9.10 10.79 4.22
CA ALA A 53 9.88 9.98 5.16
C ALA A 53 10.20 8.60 4.56
N GLU A 54 11.25 7.99 5.10
CA GLU A 54 11.64 6.60 4.89
C GLU A 54 11.82 5.95 6.26
N ILE A 55 11.01 4.96 6.58
CA ILE A 55 10.98 4.31 7.89
C ILE A 55 11.47 2.88 7.71
N ASP A 56 12.69 2.60 8.14
CA ASP A 56 13.30 1.26 8.11
C ASP A 56 12.97 0.52 9.40
N HIS A 57 11.97 -0.34 9.32
CA HIS A 57 11.50 -1.14 10.46
C HIS A 57 12.52 -2.21 10.87
N ALA A 58 13.25 -2.82 9.95
CA ALA A 58 14.28 -3.80 10.27
C ALA A 58 15.44 -3.17 11.06
N LYS A 59 15.85 -1.95 10.66
CA LYS A 59 16.86 -1.18 11.40
C LYS A 59 16.35 -0.77 12.78
N ALA A 60 15.08 -0.39 12.91
CA ALA A 60 14.47 -0.04 14.19
C ALA A 60 14.39 -1.26 15.11
N ALA A 61 13.96 -2.42 14.61
CA ALA A 61 13.93 -3.68 15.35
C ALA A 61 15.33 -4.05 15.86
N LYS A 62 16.35 -3.99 15.00
CA LYS A 62 17.75 -4.27 15.41
C LYS A 62 18.23 -3.37 16.55
N LYS A 63 17.84 -2.09 16.56
CA LYS A 63 18.17 -1.17 17.67
C LYS A 63 17.47 -1.53 18.97
N ALA A 64 16.31 -2.18 18.88
CA ALA A 64 15.54 -2.68 20.03
C ALA A 64 15.99 -4.08 20.50
N GLY A 65 17.01 -4.67 19.87
CA GLY A 65 17.47 -6.04 20.18
C GLY A 65 16.67 -7.14 19.50
N GLU A 66 15.79 -6.80 18.55
CA GLU A 66 14.91 -7.71 17.83
C GLU A 66 15.38 -7.99 16.40
N ASN A 67 14.92 -9.10 15.83
CA ASN A 67 15.18 -9.47 14.44
C ASN A 67 13.91 -9.33 13.60
N LEU A 68 14.01 -8.62 12.49
CA LEU A 68 12.95 -8.46 11.50
C LEU A 68 13.54 -8.61 10.10
N LEU A 69 12.82 -9.31 9.22
CA LEU A 69 13.14 -9.32 7.79
C LEU A 69 13.08 -7.90 7.22
N PRO A 70 13.77 -7.64 6.10
CA PRO A 70 13.75 -6.31 5.49
C PRO A 70 12.33 -5.78 5.30
N ALA A 71 12.05 -4.63 5.90
CA ALA A 71 10.77 -3.94 5.80
C ALA A 71 10.98 -2.42 5.93
N THR A 72 10.62 -1.68 4.88
CA THR A 72 10.73 -0.21 4.85
C THR A 72 9.43 0.40 4.35
N VAL A 73 8.94 1.43 5.02
CA VAL A 73 7.83 2.25 4.56
C VAL A 73 8.36 3.54 3.97
N LEU A 74 7.98 3.81 2.71
CA LEU A 74 8.12 5.11 2.08
C LEU A 74 6.82 5.90 2.28
N VAL A 75 6.91 7.06 2.92
CA VAL A 75 5.78 7.98 3.10
C VAL A 75 5.81 8.96 1.95
N VAL A 76 4.81 8.88 1.05
CA VAL A 76 4.85 9.55 -0.24
C VAL A 76 3.56 10.31 -0.55
N GLY A 77 3.65 11.38 -1.34
CA GLY A 77 2.46 12.11 -1.74
C GLY A 77 2.76 13.32 -2.62
N ASN A 78 1.68 13.90 -3.13
CA ASN A 78 1.71 15.18 -3.82
C ASN A 78 0.80 16.16 -3.07
N PRO A 79 1.34 17.25 -2.46
CA PRO A 79 0.56 18.19 -1.67
C PRO A 79 -0.62 18.80 -2.43
N LYS A 80 -0.46 19.12 -3.74
CA LYS A 80 -1.54 19.67 -4.56
C LYS A 80 -2.72 18.70 -4.71
N VAL A 81 -2.43 17.41 -4.77
CA VAL A 81 -3.45 16.36 -4.92
C VAL A 81 -4.08 16.04 -3.57
N GLY A 82 -3.27 15.85 -2.52
CA GLY A 82 -3.77 15.55 -1.18
C GLY A 82 -4.63 16.66 -0.60
N THR A 83 -4.29 17.93 -0.88
CA THR A 83 -5.09 19.09 -0.43
C THR A 83 -6.53 19.02 -0.94
N ARG A 84 -6.76 18.54 -2.16
CA ARG A 84 -8.11 18.40 -2.72
C ARG A 84 -8.99 17.45 -1.92
N LEU A 85 -8.43 16.35 -1.43
CA LEU A 85 -9.15 15.40 -0.58
C LEU A 85 -9.45 16.04 0.79
N MET A 86 -8.45 16.71 1.38
CA MET A 86 -8.59 17.37 2.68
C MET A 86 -9.55 18.56 2.65
N GLN A 87 -9.70 19.25 1.52
CA GLN A 87 -10.70 20.30 1.32
C GLN A 87 -12.13 19.76 1.30
N GLU A 88 -12.33 18.54 0.77
CA GLU A 88 -13.64 17.89 0.83
C GLU A 88 -13.96 17.38 2.24
N ASN A 89 -12.99 16.70 2.89
CA ASN A 89 -13.12 16.28 4.27
C ASN A 89 -11.75 16.33 4.99
N PRO A 90 -11.55 17.24 5.96
CA PRO A 90 -10.26 17.38 6.65
C PRO A 90 -9.85 16.14 7.45
N LYS A 91 -10.79 15.28 7.85
CA LYS A 91 -10.49 14.06 8.62
C LYS A 91 -9.67 13.06 7.81
N VAL A 92 -9.72 13.10 6.47
CA VAL A 92 -8.91 12.21 5.62
C VAL A 92 -7.40 12.49 5.76
N ALA A 93 -7.02 13.61 6.35
CA ALA A 93 -5.62 13.94 6.61
C ALA A 93 -4.89 12.86 7.43
N ILE A 94 -5.59 12.07 8.26
CA ILE A 94 -5.01 10.96 9.04
C ILE A 94 -4.47 9.83 8.13
N GLU A 95 -5.03 9.66 6.95
CA GLU A 95 -4.62 8.67 5.96
C GLU A 95 -3.48 9.16 5.06
N LEU A 96 -3.23 10.44 5.05
CA LEU A 96 -2.24 11.09 4.19
C LEU A 96 -1.00 11.55 4.98
N PRO A 97 0.18 11.55 4.37
CA PRO A 97 0.56 11.03 3.06
C PRO A 97 0.44 9.50 2.94
N LEU A 98 0.45 8.97 1.71
CA LEU A 98 0.34 7.52 1.48
C LEU A 98 1.57 6.78 2.00
N LYS A 99 1.36 5.54 2.44
CA LYS A 99 2.40 4.63 2.91
C LYS A 99 2.60 3.52 1.89
N VAL A 100 3.80 3.42 1.34
CA VAL A 100 4.20 2.35 0.43
C VAL A 100 5.19 1.46 1.16
N LEU A 101 4.79 0.24 1.47
CA LEU A 101 5.62 -0.75 2.13
C LEU A 101 6.42 -1.54 1.09
N VAL A 102 7.73 -1.61 1.29
CA VAL A 102 8.62 -2.59 0.64
C VAL A 102 9.02 -3.59 1.70
N TYR A 103 8.82 -4.87 1.45
CA TYR A 103 9.11 -5.93 2.44
C TYR A 103 9.56 -7.20 1.76
N GLU A 104 10.26 -8.04 2.51
CA GLU A 104 10.67 -9.37 2.08
C GLU A 104 9.85 -10.43 2.81
N GLU A 105 9.28 -11.35 2.06
CA GLU A 105 8.51 -12.47 2.57
C GLU A 105 8.83 -13.72 1.74
N ASN A 106 9.19 -14.80 2.39
CA ASN A 106 9.58 -16.08 1.74
C ASN A 106 10.65 -15.92 0.65
N GLY A 107 11.62 -15.02 0.87
CA GLY A 107 12.70 -14.74 -0.08
C GLY A 107 12.26 -13.89 -1.29
N ILE A 108 11.05 -13.34 -1.28
CA ILE A 108 10.51 -12.52 -2.37
C ILE A 108 10.33 -11.09 -1.85
N VAL A 109 10.91 -10.13 -2.57
CA VAL A 109 10.67 -8.70 -2.31
C VAL A 109 9.33 -8.30 -2.90
N GLN A 110 8.50 -7.66 -2.09
CA GLN A 110 7.17 -7.19 -2.46
C GLN A 110 7.00 -5.69 -2.16
N VAL A 111 6.14 -5.06 -2.93
CA VAL A 111 5.74 -3.66 -2.73
C VAL A 111 4.23 -3.61 -2.57
N ARG A 112 3.75 -2.94 -1.51
CA ARG A 112 2.32 -2.90 -1.16
C ARG A 112 1.90 -1.50 -0.73
N TYR A 113 0.70 -1.05 -1.15
CA TYR A 113 0.04 0.14 -0.62
C TYR A 113 -1.48 -0.06 -0.58
N LYS A 114 -2.17 0.65 0.32
CA LYS A 114 -3.64 0.64 0.43
C LYS A 114 -4.24 1.55 -0.63
N PHE A 115 -5.27 1.07 -1.36
CA PHE A 115 -5.97 1.87 -2.35
C PHE A 115 -6.60 3.12 -1.74
N VAL A 116 -6.41 4.27 -2.39
CA VAL A 116 -6.98 5.56 -1.95
C VAL A 116 -8.46 5.64 -2.25
N SER A 117 -8.94 4.97 -3.29
CA SER A 117 -10.35 4.90 -3.63
C SER A 117 -11.22 4.29 -2.53
N LEU A 118 -10.65 3.48 -1.64
CA LEU A 118 -11.36 2.94 -0.47
C LEU A 118 -11.72 4.03 0.57
N LEU A 119 -11.02 5.15 0.56
CA LEU A 119 -11.30 6.25 1.48
C LEU A 119 -12.58 7.02 1.12
N VAL A 120 -13.14 6.80 -0.08
CA VAL A 120 -14.34 7.52 -0.56
C VAL A 120 -15.51 7.29 0.37
N SER A 121 -15.83 6.03 0.68
CA SER A 121 -16.94 5.69 1.58
C SER A 121 -16.67 6.11 3.03
N ASP A 122 -15.43 5.86 3.52
CA ASP A 122 -15.07 6.10 4.91
C ASP A 122 -15.08 7.58 5.28
N TYR A 123 -14.71 8.44 4.32
CA TYR A 123 -14.55 9.89 4.51
C TYR A 123 -15.53 10.72 3.68
N LYS A 124 -16.53 10.11 3.00
CA LYS A 124 -17.53 10.81 2.18
C LYS A 124 -16.88 11.73 1.13
N LEU A 125 -16.04 11.14 0.28
CA LEU A 125 -15.25 11.85 -0.73
C LEU A 125 -15.85 11.71 -2.14
N GLU A 126 -17.17 11.53 -2.29
CA GLU A 126 -17.84 11.26 -3.56
C GLU A 126 -17.56 12.35 -4.60
N LYS A 127 -17.49 13.63 -4.18
CA LYS A 127 -17.20 14.75 -5.10
C LYS A 127 -15.78 14.72 -5.69
N VAL A 128 -14.86 14.02 -5.04
CA VAL A 128 -13.46 13.88 -5.46
C VAL A 128 -13.07 12.43 -5.75
N GLU A 129 -14.04 11.55 -5.93
CA GLU A 129 -13.80 10.13 -6.22
C GLU A 129 -12.91 9.91 -7.45
N GLN A 130 -13.10 10.69 -8.52
CA GLN A 130 -12.24 10.63 -9.69
C GLN A 130 -10.78 10.96 -9.39
N VAL A 131 -10.51 11.77 -8.35
CA VAL A 131 -9.15 12.08 -7.91
C VAL A 131 -8.54 10.87 -7.24
N THR A 132 -9.28 10.18 -6.36
CA THR A 132 -8.78 8.97 -5.68
C THR A 132 -8.48 7.85 -6.68
N GLN A 133 -9.35 7.63 -7.67
CA GLN A 133 -9.13 6.66 -8.75
C GLN A 133 -7.88 6.98 -9.58
N LYS A 134 -7.66 8.26 -9.93
CA LYS A 134 -6.45 8.70 -10.66
C LYS A 134 -5.18 8.47 -9.84
N ILE A 135 -5.23 8.66 -8.53
CA ILE A 135 -4.11 8.37 -7.63
C ILE A 135 -3.78 6.88 -7.71
N ASP A 136 -4.76 6.00 -7.60
CA ASP A 136 -4.55 4.55 -7.61
C ASP A 136 -3.98 4.06 -8.95
N ILE A 137 -4.48 4.58 -10.07
CA ILE A 137 -3.94 4.27 -11.41
C ILE A 137 -2.47 4.72 -11.51
N ALA A 138 -2.17 5.95 -11.10
CA ALA A 138 -0.81 6.49 -11.17
C ALA A 138 0.16 5.72 -10.25
N MET A 139 -0.24 5.42 -9.01
CA MET A 139 0.56 4.66 -8.06
C MET A 139 0.83 3.25 -8.55
N GLY A 140 -0.20 2.55 -9.04
CA GLY A 140 -0.06 1.21 -9.61
C GLY A 140 0.93 1.18 -10.77
N LYS A 141 0.84 2.15 -11.70
CA LYS A 141 1.76 2.28 -12.84
C LYS A 141 3.21 2.52 -12.37
N ILE A 142 3.43 3.48 -11.49
CA ILE A 142 4.76 3.83 -10.97
C ILE A 142 5.40 2.63 -10.27
N ILE A 143 4.64 1.92 -9.43
CA ILE A 143 5.12 0.74 -8.73
C ILE A 143 5.45 -0.37 -9.73
N ALA A 144 4.56 -0.69 -10.66
CA ALA A 144 4.80 -1.72 -11.68
C ALA A 144 6.08 -1.43 -12.49
N GLU A 145 6.31 -0.19 -12.92
CA GLU A 145 7.53 0.22 -13.60
C GLU A 145 8.79 0.11 -12.73
N SER A 146 8.64 0.29 -11.43
CA SER A 146 9.75 0.19 -10.47
C SER A 146 10.19 -1.24 -10.22
N VAL A 147 9.24 -2.20 -10.23
CA VAL A 147 9.51 -3.60 -9.85
C VAL A 147 9.71 -4.53 -11.05
N MET A 148 9.29 -4.15 -12.27
CA MET A 148 9.27 -5.07 -13.41
C MET A 148 10.17 -4.65 -14.58
N LYS A 149 10.53 -3.40 -14.72
CA LYS A 149 11.44 -2.86 -15.77
C LYS A 149 12.79 -2.55 -15.19
#